data_916575fdec70cf3a05d1bc2df7a6b8e2
#
_entry.id   916575fdec70cf3a05d1bc2df7a6b8e2
#
_cell.length_a   1.000
_cell.length_b   1.000
_cell.length_c   1.000
_cell.angle_alpha   90.00
_cell.angle_beta   90.00
_cell.angle_gamma   90.00
#
_symmetry.space_group_name_H-M   'P 1'
#
loop_
_entity.id
_entity.type
_entity.pdbx_description
1 polymer ?
#
loop_
_entity_poly.entity_id
_entity_poly.type
_entity_poly.pdbx_seq_one_letter_code
_entity_poly.pdbx_strand_id
1 'polypeptide(L)'
;MRLIKEGRVMAASTGALTLSPEHLQELYNNMNDYRGRLLLRPSEISNCPEIIARLGVCSLNTAIEVDIYGHVNSTKVGGTRMMNGVGGSCDFTCNAMLATFTCGSTAKDGRISSIVPFCSHIDHTEHYVDAIVTEYGVADLRNKSALEKAEALIAIAHPDYRPILREY
;
A
#
# COMPACT_ATOMS: atom_id res chain seq x y z
N MET A 1 16.55 4.44 6.91
CA MET A 1 17.82 4.79 7.58
C MET A 1 17.82 4.34 9.04
N ARG A 2 16.88 4.78 9.88
CA ARG A 2 16.81 4.40 11.32
C ARG A 2 16.86 2.89 11.56
N LEU A 3 16.03 2.10 10.88
CA LEU A 3 15.98 0.65 11.06
C LEU A 3 17.28 -0.08 10.71
N ILE A 4 18.05 0.47 9.75
CA ILE A 4 19.38 -0.06 9.42
C ILE A 4 20.37 0.24 10.55
N LYS A 5 20.34 1.45 11.12
CA LYS A 5 21.20 1.82 12.26
C LYS A 5 20.88 1.01 13.51
N GLU A 6 19.62 0.79 13.81
CA GLU A 6 19.16 -0.01 14.94
C GLU A 6 19.39 -1.53 14.75
N GLY A 7 19.88 -1.96 13.58
CA GLY A 7 20.12 -3.37 13.27
C GLY A 7 18.84 -4.20 13.07
N ARG A 8 17.67 -3.55 12.98
CA ARG A 8 16.40 -4.22 12.74
C ARG A 8 16.22 -4.65 11.28
N VAL A 9 16.89 -3.98 10.37
CA VAL A 9 16.93 -4.30 8.94
C VAL A 9 18.38 -4.46 8.54
N MET A 10 18.71 -5.58 7.93
CA MET A 10 20.09 -5.89 7.51
C MET A 10 20.53 -5.01 6.35
N ALA A 11 19.68 -4.85 5.35
CA ALA A 11 19.93 -4.04 4.17
C ALA A 11 18.60 -3.50 3.60
N ALA A 12 18.68 -2.45 2.79
CA ALA A 12 17.58 -1.91 2.03
C ALA A 12 17.98 -1.76 0.57
N SER A 13 17.03 -2.01 -0.34
CA SER A 13 17.19 -1.80 -1.77
C SER A 13 16.12 -0.83 -2.26
N THR A 14 16.48 0.08 -3.16
CA THR A 14 15.55 1.06 -3.73
C THR A 14 15.96 1.44 -5.14
N GLY A 15 15.00 1.84 -5.97
CA GLY A 15 15.26 2.37 -7.30
C GLY A 15 15.73 3.83 -7.29
N ALA A 16 15.36 4.58 -6.24
CA ALA A 16 15.73 5.98 -6.08
C ALA A 16 15.83 6.35 -4.59
N LEU A 17 16.65 7.33 -4.27
CA LEU A 17 16.74 7.90 -2.93
C LEU A 17 15.92 9.19 -2.87
N THR A 18 14.68 9.07 -2.44
CA THR A 18 13.80 10.20 -2.17
C THR A 18 13.81 10.46 -0.66
N LEU A 19 14.66 11.39 -0.23
CA LEU A 19 14.87 11.72 1.18
C LEU A 19 14.56 13.20 1.42
N SER A 20 14.17 13.54 2.66
CA SER A 20 14.15 14.95 3.06
C SER A 20 15.57 15.52 3.07
N PRO A 21 15.74 16.85 2.98
CA PRO A 21 17.06 17.47 3.01
C PRO A 21 17.90 17.04 4.23
N GLU A 22 17.26 16.93 5.41
CA GLU A 22 17.91 16.52 6.66
C GLU A 22 18.43 15.09 6.58
N HIS A 23 17.60 14.16 6.07
CA HIS A 23 17.98 12.75 5.92
C HIS A 23 19.02 12.55 4.81
N LEU A 24 18.98 13.38 3.77
CA LEU A 24 20.01 13.35 2.72
C LEU A 24 21.36 13.81 3.30
N GLN A 25 21.38 14.89 4.08
CA GLN A 25 22.58 15.36 4.76
C GLN A 25 23.11 14.31 5.76
N GLU A 26 22.20 13.65 6.52
CA GLU A 26 22.56 12.54 7.40
C GLU A 26 23.22 11.40 6.63
N LEU A 27 22.68 11.03 5.47
CA LEU A 27 23.25 9.99 4.62
C LEU A 27 24.67 10.34 4.18
N TYR A 28 24.90 11.57 3.71
CA TYR A 28 26.23 12.03 3.28
C TYR A 28 27.24 12.04 4.42
N ASN A 29 26.83 12.51 5.59
CA ASN A 29 27.71 12.58 6.76
C ASN A 29 28.09 11.19 7.30
N ASN A 30 27.25 10.19 7.09
CA ASN A 30 27.41 8.84 7.65
C ASN A 30 27.42 7.75 6.54
N MET A 31 27.94 8.07 5.36
CA MET A 31 27.89 7.18 4.18
C MET A 31 28.47 5.79 4.49
N ASN A 32 29.50 5.71 5.30
CA ASN A 32 30.14 4.44 5.65
C ASN A 32 29.23 3.49 6.43
N ASP A 33 28.28 4.01 7.22
CA ASP A 33 27.32 3.19 7.99
C ASP A 33 26.31 2.50 7.08
N TYR A 34 26.09 3.04 5.88
CA TYR A 34 25.14 2.54 4.89
C TYR A 34 25.80 1.77 3.75
N ARG A 35 27.12 1.82 3.65
CA ARG A 35 27.86 1.15 2.58
C ARG A 35 27.65 -0.36 2.63
N GLY A 36 27.23 -0.95 1.50
CA GLY A 36 26.90 -2.37 1.41
C GLY A 36 25.56 -2.77 2.06
N ARG A 37 24.88 -1.83 2.73
CA ARG A 37 23.57 -2.05 3.36
C ARG A 37 22.44 -1.27 2.70
N LEU A 38 22.75 -0.19 1.97
CA LEU A 38 21.81 0.56 1.14
C LEU A 38 22.23 0.38 -0.31
N LEU A 39 21.35 -0.24 -1.10
CA LEU A 39 21.61 -0.63 -2.48
C LEU A 39 20.68 0.12 -3.42
N LEU A 40 21.26 0.82 -4.40
CA LEU A 40 20.50 1.35 -5.53
C LEU A 40 20.45 0.31 -6.64
N ARG A 41 19.25 -0.01 -7.11
CA ARG A 41 19.03 -0.98 -8.17
C ARG A 41 18.08 -0.41 -9.22
N PRO A 42 18.26 -0.72 -10.50
CA PRO A 42 17.29 -0.35 -11.51
C PRO A 42 15.94 -1.09 -11.28
N SER A 43 14.85 -0.50 -11.78
CA SER A 43 13.49 -1.05 -11.59
C SER A 43 13.33 -2.44 -12.22
N GLU A 44 14.07 -2.75 -13.28
CA GLU A 44 14.10 -4.06 -13.92
C GLU A 44 14.53 -5.19 -12.96
N ILE A 45 15.24 -4.83 -11.90
CA ILE A 45 15.65 -5.77 -10.86
C ILE A 45 14.74 -5.66 -9.64
N SER A 46 14.51 -4.43 -9.15
CA SER A 46 13.74 -4.20 -7.90
C SER A 46 12.27 -4.57 -8.06
N ASN A 47 11.72 -4.37 -9.26
CA ASN A 47 10.31 -4.60 -9.59
C ASN A 47 10.09 -5.86 -10.45
N CYS A 48 11.10 -6.69 -10.61
CA CYS A 48 10.97 -7.91 -11.41
C CYS A 48 9.98 -8.89 -10.75
N PRO A 49 8.88 -9.24 -11.41
CA PRO A 49 7.84 -10.13 -10.88
C PRO A 49 8.39 -11.46 -10.36
N GLU A 50 9.28 -12.08 -11.12
CA GLU A 50 9.91 -13.35 -10.75
C GLU A 50 10.76 -13.23 -9.48
N ILE A 51 11.49 -12.14 -9.32
CA ILE A 51 12.32 -11.89 -8.14
C ILE A 51 11.42 -11.63 -6.92
N ILE A 52 10.37 -10.83 -7.07
CA ILE A 52 9.39 -10.53 -6.01
C ILE A 52 8.76 -11.82 -5.50
N ALA A 53 8.25 -12.66 -6.40
CA ALA A 53 7.62 -13.93 -6.05
C ALA A 53 8.61 -14.89 -5.35
N ARG A 54 9.82 -15.02 -5.88
CA ARG A 54 10.85 -15.92 -5.33
C ARG A 54 11.35 -15.50 -3.94
N LEU A 55 11.37 -14.19 -3.66
CA LEU A 55 11.78 -13.67 -2.36
C LEU A 55 10.69 -13.77 -1.28
N GLY A 56 9.44 -14.09 -1.64
CA GLY A 56 8.34 -14.12 -0.69
C GLY A 56 8.06 -12.75 -0.06
N VAL A 57 7.98 -11.72 -0.89
CA VAL A 57 7.83 -10.33 -0.44
C VAL A 57 6.48 -10.12 0.22
N CYS A 58 6.44 -9.38 1.34
CA CYS A 58 5.23 -8.75 1.87
C CYS A 58 5.17 -7.33 1.32
N SER A 59 4.23 -7.05 0.43
CA SER A 59 4.08 -5.72 -0.15
C SER A 59 3.21 -4.82 0.72
N LEU A 60 3.60 -3.54 0.81
CA LEU A 60 2.85 -2.48 1.46
C LEU A 60 2.70 -1.32 0.47
N ASN A 61 1.49 -1.16 -0.05
CA ASN A 61 1.14 -0.10 -0.99
C ASN A 61 0.13 0.86 -0.36
N THR A 62 -0.09 2.01 -0.97
CA THR A 62 -1.09 2.97 -0.51
C THR A 62 -2.28 3.01 -1.46
N ALA A 63 -3.48 3.17 -0.90
CA ALA A 63 -4.72 3.34 -1.65
C ALA A 63 -5.28 4.76 -1.48
N ILE A 64 -5.98 5.26 -2.51
CA ILE A 64 -6.84 6.45 -2.43
C ILE A 64 -8.21 6.04 -1.90
N GLU A 65 -8.78 4.96 -2.46
CA GLU A 65 -10.04 4.38 -2.05
C GLU A 65 -10.05 2.87 -2.25
N VAL A 66 -10.84 2.18 -1.45
CA VAL A 66 -11.06 0.73 -1.50
C VAL A 66 -12.56 0.47 -1.43
N ASP A 67 -13.10 -0.35 -2.31
CA ASP A 67 -14.52 -0.70 -2.21
C ASP A 67 -14.78 -1.92 -1.31
N ILE A 68 -16.07 -2.13 -0.99
CA ILE A 68 -16.48 -3.23 -0.12
C ILE A 68 -16.22 -4.62 -0.70
N TYR A 69 -15.86 -4.73 -1.96
CA TYR A 69 -15.47 -5.98 -2.61
C TYR A 69 -13.98 -6.27 -2.47
N GLY A 70 -13.16 -5.23 -2.19
CA GLY A 70 -11.71 -5.32 -2.07
C GLY A 70 -10.94 -4.84 -3.29
N HIS A 71 -11.62 -4.18 -4.25
CA HIS A 71 -10.93 -3.48 -5.33
C HIS A 71 -10.23 -2.23 -4.79
N VAL A 72 -9.10 -1.88 -5.37
CA VAL A 72 -8.28 -0.75 -4.93
C VAL A 72 -8.05 0.23 -6.07
N ASN A 73 -8.30 1.50 -5.78
CA ASN A 73 -7.88 2.64 -6.59
C ASN A 73 -6.71 3.35 -5.89
N SER A 74 -5.58 3.43 -6.56
CA SER A 74 -4.36 4.09 -6.07
C SER A 74 -3.94 5.29 -6.92
N THR A 75 -4.62 5.56 -8.04
CA THR A 75 -4.16 6.55 -9.03
C THR A 75 -5.10 7.73 -9.23
N LYS A 76 -6.42 7.55 -9.14
CA LYS A 76 -7.39 8.57 -9.57
C LYS A 76 -8.32 9.03 -8.47
N VAL A 77 -8.70 10.29 -8.54
CA VAL A 77 -9.75 10.91 -7.70
C VAL A 77 -10.95 11.21 -8.57
N GLY A 78 -12.13 10.76 -8.13
CA GLY A 78 -13.38 10.95 -8.85
C GLY A 78 -13.40 10.27 -10.24
N GLY A 79 -12.67 9.18 -10.39
CA GLY A 79 -12.61 8.35 -11.59
C GLY A 79 -11.81 8.92 -12.77
N THR A 80 -11.56 10.22 -12.82
CA THR A 80 -10.96 10.87 -14.00
C THR A 80 -9.66 11.63 -13.72
N ARG A 81 -9.54 12.23 -12.56
CA ARG A 81 -8.39 13.07 -12.24
C ARG A 81 -7.23 12.22 -11.75
N MET A 82 -6.17 12.12 -12.52
CA MET A 82 -4.92 11.46 -12.09
C MET A 82 -4.31 12.22 -10.92
N MET A 83 -4.06 11.52 -9.82
CA MET A 83 -3.41 12.04 -8.63
C MET A 83 -2.00 11.46 -8.48
N ASN A 84 -1.86 10.16 -8.67
CA ASN A 84 -0.60 9.43 -8.62
C ASN A 84 -0.44 8.56 -9.86
N GLY A 85 0.80 8.25 -10.23
CA GLY A 85 1.09 7.12 -11.10
C GLY A 85 0.93 5.80 -10.34
N VAL A 86 0.66 4.71 -11.06
CA VAL A 86 0.55 3.36 -10.47
C VAL A 86 1.87 2.90 -9.83
N GLY A 87 3.01 3.43 -10.33
CA GLY A 87 4.35 3.05 -9.87
C GLY A 87 4.58 1.54 -9.98
N GLY A 88 5.23 0.96 -8.98
CA GLY A 88 5.46 -0.48 -8.88
C GLY A 88 4.35 -1.25 -8.16
N SER A 89 3.22 -0.61 -7.83
CA SER A 89 2.20 -1.27 -7.00
C SER A 89 1.62 -2.52 -7.65
N CYS A 90 1.46 -2.54 -8.99
CA CYS A 90 1.02 -3.72 -9.71
C CYS A 90 2.05 -4.85 -9.64
N ASP A 91 3.32 -4.53 -9.87
CA ASP A 91 4.41 -5.50 -9.85
C ASP A 91 4.46 -6.24 -8.50
N PHE A 92 4.36 -5.47 -7.42
CA PHE A 92 4.41 -6.01 -6.06
C PHE A 92 3.10 -6.69 -5.66
N THR A 93 1.94 -6.09 -5.92
CA THR A 93 0.65 -6.67 -5.52
C THR A 93 0.39 -8.03 -6.15
N CYS A 94 0.66 -8.16 -7.47
CA CYS A 94 0.40 -9.41 -8.19
C CYS A 94 1.38 -10.54 -7.86
N ASN A 95 2.55 -10.24 -7.28
CA ASN A 95 3.63 -11.20 -7.11
C ASN A 95 4.11 -11.34 -5.66
N ALA A 96 3.57 -10.57 -4.73
CA ALA A 96 3.90 -10.69 -3.32
C ALA A 96 3.33 -11.98 -2.70
N MET A 97 3.98 -12.47 -1.67
CA MET A 97 3.45 -13.53 -0.80
C MET A 97 2.26 -13.01 0.03
N LEU A 98 2.29 -11.73 0.38
CA LEU A 98 1.22 -11.02 1.08
C LEU A 98 1.10 -9.61 0.49
N ALA A 99 -0.03 -9.32 -0.13
CA ALA A 99 -0.31 -8.02 -0.75
C ALA A 99 -1.21 -7.17 0.15
N THR A 100 -0.64 -6.11 0.73
CA THR A 100 -1.33 -5.21 1.66
C THR A 100 -1.41 -3.79 1.11
N PHE A 101 -2.58 -3.17 1.27
CA PHE A 101 -2.77 -1.74 1.04
C PHE A 101 -3.10 -1.00 2.33
N THR A 102 -2.62 0.22 2.44
CA THR A 102 -2.91 1.11 3.55
C THR A 102 -3.58 2.39 3.05
N CYS A 103 -4.55 2.89 3.80
CA CYS A 103 -5.14 4.21 3.58
C CYS A 103 -5.63 4.78 4.91
N GLY A 104 -5.75 6.11 5.00
CA GLY A 104 -6.58 6.70 6.03
C GLY A 104 -8.04 6.32 5.77
N SER A 105 -8.84 6.07 6.79
CA SER A 105 -10.26 5.73 6.61
C SER A 105 -11.07 6.85 5.95
N THR A 106 -10.56 8.08 6.03
CA THR A 106 -11.17 9.28 5.45
C THR A 106 -10.13 10.19 4.82
N ALA A 107 -10.60 11.05 3.93
CA ALA A 107 -9.86 12.14 3.32
C ALA A 107 -10.56 13.50 3.57
N LYS A 108 -9.87 14.62 3.29
CA LYS A 108 -10.39 15.99 3.41
C LYS A 108 -11.03 16.28 4.78
N ASP A 109 -10.28 16.05 5.84
CA ASP A 109 -10.71 16.30 7.23
C ASP A 109 -12.01 15.55 7.60
N GLY A 110 -12.08 14.27 7.23
CA GLY A 110 -13.20 13.39 7.57
C GLY A 110 -14.41 13.48 6.64
N ARG A 111 -14.39 14.33 5.61
CA ARG A 111 -15.54 14.58 4.74
C ARG A 111 -15.77 13.54 3.64
N ILE A 112 -14.80 12.69 3.38
CA ILE A 112 -14.87 11.67 2.33
C ILE A 112 -14.36 10.36 2.93
N SER A 113 -15.14 9.30 2.79
CA SER A 113 -14.69 7.94 3.15
C SER A 113 -13.71 7.41 2.11
N SER A 114 -12.64 6.76 2.56
CA SER A 114 -11.75 6.00 1.67
C SER A 114 -12.23 4.56 1.48
N ILE A 115 -13.09 4.04 2.38
CA ILE A 115 -13.82 2.80 2.14
C ILE A 115 -15.15 3.18 1.50
N VAL A 116 -15.40 2.70 0.28
CA VAL A 116 -16.53 3.12 -0.56
C VAL A 116 -17.38 1.92 -1.02
N PRO A 117 -18.63 2.11 -1.44
CA PRO A 117 -19.42 1.02 -2.02
C PRO A 117 -18.79 0.48 -3.31
N PHE A 118 -18.35 1.36 -4.19
CA PHE A 118 -17.70 1.05 -5.47
C PHE A 118 -16.57 2.02 -5.74
N CYS A 119 -15.39 1.51 -6.11
CA CYS A 119 -14.29 2.35 -6.55
C CYS A 119 -14.65 3.12 -7.82
N SER A 120 -14.30 4.40 -7.84
CA SER A 120 -14.46 5.26 -9.03
C SER A 120 -13.52 4.87 -10.18
N HIS A 121 -12.45 4.17 -9.86
CA HIS A 121 -11.47 3.57 -10.77
C HIS A 121 -10.81 2.38 -10.07
N ILE A 122 -10.43 1.35 -10.82
CA ILE A 122 -9.81 0.14 -10.28
C ILE A 122 -8.43 -0.03 -10.90
N ASP A 123 -7.40 0.09 -10.06
CA ASP A 123 -6.02 -0.24 -10.42
C ASP A 123 -5.69 -1.70 -10.04
N HIS A 124 -6.25 -2.20 -8.92
CA HIS A 124 -6.02 -3.55 -8.44
C HIS A 124 -7.35 -4.24 -8.16
N THR A 125 -7.50 -5.43 -8.73
CA THR A 125 -8.71 -6.24 -8.52
C THR A 125 -8.62 -6.95 -7.16
N GLU A 126 -9.79 -7.29 -6.62
CA GLU A 126 -9.95 -8.01 -5.35
C GLU A 126 -9.21 -9.35 -5.27
N HIS A 127 -8.80 -9.90 -6.43
CA HIS A 127 -8.15 -11.22 -6.51
C HIS A 127 -6.67 -11.19 -6.12
N TYR A 128 -6.05 -10.01 -6.10
CA TYR A 128 -4.64 -9.82 -5.76
C TYR A 128 -4.43 -9.08 -4.43
N VAL A 129 -5.51 -8.66 -3.76
CA VAL A 129 -5.44 -7.90 -2.52
C VAL A 129 -5.72 -8.81 -1.34
N ASP A 130 -4.72 -9.01 -0.49
CA ASP A 130 -4.83 -9.90 0.67
C ASP A 130 -5.32 -9.17 1.92
N ALA A 131 -4.91 -7.93 2.13
CA ALA A 131 -5.27 -7.17 3.31
C ALA A 131 -5.36 -5.67 3.06
N ILE A 132 -6.28 -5.02 3.78
CA ILE A 132 -6.42 -3.57 3.84
C ILE A 132 -6.21 -3.11 5.28
N VAL A 133 -5.47 -2.02 5.45
CA VAL A 133 -5.16 -1.44 6.77
C VAL A 133 -5.60 0.02 6.83
N THR A 134 -6.34 0.35 7.85
CA THR A 134 -6.66 1.74 8.23
C THR A 134 -6.28 1.97 9.68
N GLU A 135 -6.47 3.18 10.20
CA GLU A 135 -6.29 3.48 11.62
C GLU A 135 -7.28 2.75 12.54
N TYR A 136 -8.34 2.15 11.98
CA TYR A 136 -9.33 1.36 12.72
C TYR A 136 -9.02 -0.13 12.76
N GLY A 137 -8.02 -0.60 12.03
CA GLY A 137 -7.60 -2.00 12.06
C GLY A 137 -7.18 -2.56 10.72
N VAL A 138 -7.20 -3.89 10.66
CA VAL A 138 -6.79 -4.68 9.50
C VAL A 138 -7.97 -5.54 9.04
N ALA A 139 -8.32 -5.45 7.77
CA ALA A 139 -9.23 -6.37 7.09
C ALA A 139 -8.38 -7.41 6.32
N ASP A 140 -8.33 -8.64 6.82
CA ASP A 140 -7.79 -9.78 6.08
C ASP A 140 -8.86 -10.29 5.11
N LEU A 141 -8.58 -10.25 3.81
CA LEU A 141 -9.53 -10.60 2.75
C LEU A 141 -9.34 -12.02 2.22
N ARG A 142 -8.31 -12.71 2.66
CA ARG A 142 -7.95 -14.05 2.16
C ARG A 142 -8.99 -15.08 2.58
N ASN A 143 -9.32 -15.97 1.65
CA ASN A 143 -10.26 -17.08 1.88
C ASN A 143 -11.64 -16.66 2.39
N LYS A 144 -12.10 -15.46 2.02
CA LYS A 144 -13.38 -14.89 2.39
C LYS A 144 -14.31 -14.81 1.19
N SER A 145 -15.60 -15.08 1.44
CA SER A 145 -16.68 -14.76 0.51
C SER A 145 -16.81 -13.24 0.34
N ALA A 146 -17.53 -12.79 -0.69
CA ALA A 146 -17.76 -11.37 -0.93
C ALA A 146 -18.42 -10.69 0.29
N LEU A 147 -19.38 -11.32 0.93
CA LEU A 147 -20.04 -10.80 2.13
C LEU A 147 -19.06 -10.65 3.30
N GLU A 148 -18.24 -11.66 3.56
CA GLU A 148 -17.24 -11.61 4.64
C GLU A 148 -16.16 -10.57 4.38
N LYS A 149 -15.78 -10.34 3.10
CA LYS A 149 -14.88 -9.25 2.71
C LYS A 149 -15.53 -7.90 3.00
N ALA A 150 -16.78 -7.71 2.60
CA ALA A 150 -17.53 -6.47 2.85
C ALA A 150 -17.62 -6.17 4.35
N GLU A 151 -18.01 -7.15 5.17
CA GLU A 151 -18.06 -6.99 6.63
C GLU A 151 -16.70 -6.60 7.23
N ALA A 152 -15.62 -7.24 6.78
CA ALA A 152 -14.25 -6.93 7.24
C ALA A 152 -13.84 -5.51 6.85
N LEU A 153 -14.13 -5.07 5.62
CA LEU A 153 -13.82 -3.74 5.13
C LEU A 153 -14.64 -2.65 5.81
N ILE A 154 -15.94 -2.89 6.01
CA ILE A 154 -16.82 -1.98 6.75
C ILE A 154 -16.34 -1.83 8.21
N ALA A 155 -15.84 -2.90 8.83
CA ALA A 155 -15.33 -2.85 10.20
C ALA A 155 -14.13 -1.89 10.36
N ILE A 156 -13.31 -1.72 9.34
CA ILE A 156 -12.16 -0.80 9.33
C ILE A 156 -12.45 0.57 8.70
N ALA A 157 -13.66 0.81 8.22
CA ALA A 157 -14.11 2.12 7.76
C ALA A 157 -14.30 3.08 8.95
N HIS A 158 -14.28 4.39 8.67
CA HIS A 158 -14.61 5.38 9.70
C HIS A 158 -16.03 5.13 10.22
N PRO A 159 -16.28 5.21 11.56
CA PRO A 159 -17.56 4.88 12.16
C PRO A 159 -18.79 5.55 11.53
N ASP A 160 -18.65 6.83 11.16
CA ASP A 160 -19.76 7.63 10.59
C ASP A 160 -20.21 7.10 9.21
N TYR A 161 -19.36 6.39 8.49
CA TYR A 161 -19.66 5.86 7.16
C TYR A 161 -20.13 4.40 7.17
N ARG A 162 -19.92 3.66 8.27
CA ARG A 162 -20.31 2.24 8.38
C ARG A 162 -21.80 1.98 8.15
N PRO A 163 -22.74 2.83 8.67
CA PRO A 163 -24.15 2.60 8.43
C PRO A 163 -24.53 2.62 6.95
N ILE A 164 -24.07 3.65 6.21
CA ILE A 164 -24.39 3.76 4.79
C ILE A 164 -23.72 2.66 3.95
N LEU A 165 -22.51 2.20 4.33
CA LEU A 165 -21.84 1.09 3.64
C LEU A 165 -22.57 -0.26 3.80
N ARG A 166 -23.36 -0.42 4.86
CA ARG A 166 -24.17 -1.63 5.10
C ARG A 166 -25.45 -1.68 4.29
N GLU A 167 -25.85 -0.59 3.66
CA GLU A 167 -27.04 -0.52 2.82
C GLU A 167 -26.81 -1.07 1.41
N TYR A 168 -25.54 -1.30 1.05
CA TYR A 168 -25.11 -1.87 -0.23
C TYR A 168 -24.86 -3.38 -0.11
#